data_1aa57438d6283de6398d884604856f4e
#
_entry.id   1aa57438d6283de6398d884604856f4e
#
_cell.length_a   1.000
_cell.length_b   1.000
_cell.length_c   1.000
_cell.angle_alpha   90.00
_cell.angle_beta   90.00
_cell.angle_gamma   90.00
#
_symmetry.space_group_name_H-M   'P 1'
#
loop_
_entity.id
_entity.type
_entity.pdbx_description
1 polymer ?
#
loop_
_entity_poly.entity_id
_entity_poly.type
_entity_poly.pdbx_seq_one_letter_code
_entity_poly.pdbx_strand_id
1 'polypeptide(L)'
;MPDSKRNSPAGIDAGLLAALMDKVSEFGSTGDGGLDRPALTDNHKAARDWFAAEMRGRGYTVLVDAIGNLFGRIDLAGPDAPVVMIGSHLDSQPLGGRFDGAYGVIAGLAAVETFRREAVEPRCN
;
A
#
# COMPACT_ATOMS: atom_id res chain seq x y z
N MET A 1 -35.73 10.12 18.97
CA MET A 1 -34.34 10.48 19.02
C MET A 1 -33.55 9.39 18.34
N PRO A 2 -33.02 9.55 17.13
CA PRO A 2 -32.20 8.54 16.55
C PRO A 2 -30.84 8.60 17.26
N ASP A 3 -30.46 7.46 17.77
CA ASP A 3 -29.21 7.18 18.48
C ASP A 3 -28.02 7.49 17.57
N SER A 4 -27.33 8.58 17.82
CA SER A 4 -26.10 8.93 17.11
C SER A 4 -24.94 8.10 17.66
N LYS A 5 -24.94 6.81 17.38
CA LYS A 5 -23.69 6.06 17.37
C LYS A 5 -22.86 6.60 16.23
N ARG A 6 -22.18 7.72 16.47
CA ARG A 6 -21.04 8.11 15.64
C ARG A 6 -20.06 6.96 15.72
N ASN A 7 -19.99 6.17 14.64
CA ASN A 7 -18.88 5.27 14.45
C ASN A 7 -17.62 6.08 14.65
N SER A 8 -16.89 5.81 15.72
CA SER A 8 -15.52 6.29 15.82
C SER A 8 -14.81 5.78 14.56
N PRO A 9 -14.03 6.61 13.87
CA PRO A 9 -13.32 6.15 12.68
C PRO A 9 -12.50 4.94 13.09
N ALA A 10 -12.64 3.86 12.33
CA ALA A 10 -11.84 2.67 12.52
C ALA A 10 -10.36 3.07 12.53
N GLY A 11 -9.63 2.66 13.56
CA GLY A 11 -8.19 2.90 13.62
C GLY A 11 -7.48 2.05 12.57
N ILE A 12 -6.44 2.61 11.95
CA ILE A 12 -5.52 1.84 11.10
C ILE A 12 -4.96 0.66 11.89
N ASP A 13 -4.86 -0.50 11.26
CA ASP A 13 -4.15 -1.65 11.80
C ASP A 13 -2.65 -1.35 11.87
N ALA A 14 -2.20 -0.85 13.02
CA ALA A 14 -0.81 -0.48 13.23
C ALA A 14 0.13 -1.68 13.13
N GLY A 15 -0.33 -2.87 13.52
CA GLY A 15 0.44 -4.11 13.39
C GLY A 15 0.68 -4.49 11.93
N LEU A 16 -0.36 -4.42 11.10
CA LEU A 16 -0.25 -4.65 9.66
C LEU A 16 0.67 -3.62 9.01
N LEU A 17 0.47 -2.34 9.32
CA LEU A 17 1.31 -1.26 8.79
C LEU A 17 2.79 -1.48 9.12
N ALA A 18 3.11 -1.79 10.38
CA ALA A 18 4.47 -2.03 10.82
C ALA A 18 5.07 -3.25 10.11
N ALA A 19 4.36 -4.37 10.06
CA ALA A 19 4.84 -5.60 9.43
C ALA A 19 5.14 -5.41 7.93
N LEU A 20 4.26 -4.70 7.20
CA LEU A 20 4.47 -4.40 5.79
C LEU A 20 5.64 -3.42 5.57
N MET A 21 5.80 -2.42 6.44
CA MET A 21 6.93 -1.49 6.40
C MET A 21 8.26 -2.19 6.67
N ASP A 22 8.30 -3.08 7.65
CA ASP A 22 9.51 -3.86 7.94
C ASP A 22 9.85 -4.76 6.74
N LYS A 23 8.86 -5.43 6.16
CA LYS A 23 9.08 -6.29 5.01
C LYS A 23 9.56 -5.54 3.77
N VAL A 24 8.95 -4.43 3.40
CA VAL A 24 9.38 -3.65 2.23
C VAL A 24 10.78 -3.04 2.42
N SER A 25 11.18 -2.82 3.67
CA SER A 25 12.49 -2.27 4.02
C SER A 25 13.64 -3.29 3.92
N GLU A 26 13.34 -4.59 3.78
CA GLU A 26 14.38 -5.61 3.54
C GLU A 26 15.03 -5.45 2.15
N PHE A 27 14.25 -4.97 1.16
CA PHE A 27 14.73 -4.83 -0.22
C PHE A 27 15.62 -3.59 -0.35
N GLY A 28 16.91 -3.81 -0.48
CA GLY A 28 17.92 -2.75 -0.55
C GLY A 28 18.34 -2.20 0.81
N SER A 29 18.09 -2.92 1.91
CA SER A 29 18.54 -2.52 3.24
C SER A 29 20.07 -2.34 3.29
N THR A 30 20.52 -1.25 3.90
CA THR A 30 21.96 -0.97 4.13
C THR A 30 22.48 -1.55 5.43
N GLY A 31 21.59 -2.14 6.26
CA GLY A 31 21.94 -2.75 7.55
C GLY A 31 22.00 -1.78 8.73
N ASP A 32 21.94 -0.48 8.47
CA ASP A 32 21.93 0.60 9.46
C ASP A 32 20.59 1.34 9.58
N GLY A 33 19.55 0.76 8.98
CA GLY A 33 18.20 1.33 8.94
C GLY A 33 17.89 2.17 7.71
N GLY A 34 18.85 2.33 6.82
CA GLY A 34 18.70 2.99 5.51
C GLY A 34 18.33 2.04 4.38
N LEU A 35 18.10 2.62 3.21
CA LEU A 35 17.85 1.91 1.95
C LEU A 35 18.78 2.40 0.83
N ASP A 36 19.21 1.47 0.01
CA ASP A 36 19.79 1.73 -1.31
C ASP A 36 18.96 1.00 -2.37
N ARG A 37 17.90 1.68 -2.83
CA ARG A 37 16.91 1.11 -3.75
C ARG A 37 16.51 2.12 -4.84
N PRO A 38 17.48 2.64 -5.60
CA PRO A 38 17.15 3.56 -6.69
C PRO A 38 16.25 2.92 -7.73
N ALA A 39 15.47 3.76 -8.42
CA ALA A 39 14.57 3.31 -9.49
C ALA A 39 15.35 2.51 -10.54
N LEU A 40 14.71 1.47 -11.08
CA LEU A 40 15.24 0.57 -12.12
C LEU A 40 16.42 -0.33 -11.68
N THR A 41 16.73 -0.38 -10.39
CA THR A 41 17.67 -1.37 -9.83
C THR A 41 16.99 -2.69 -9.53
N ASP A 42 17.79 -3.75 -9.33
CA ASP A 42 17.27 -5.06 -8.91
C ASP A 42 16.57 -5.00 -7.56
N ASN A 43 17.06 -4.19 -6.63
CA ASN A 43 16.40 -3.97 -5.34
C ASN A 43 15.01 -3.33 -5.49
N HIS A 44 14.89 -2.35 -6.40
CA HIS A 44 13.59 -1.74 -6.72
C HIS A 44 12.65 -2.75 -7.38
N LYS A 45 13.16 -3.55 -8.33
CA LYS A 45 12.37 -4.63 -8.95
C LYS A 45 11.86 -5.62 -7.90
N ALA A 46 12.74 -6.09 -7.00
CA ALA A 46 12.38 -7.04 -5.96
C ALA A 46 11.30 -6.50 -5.02
N ALA A 47 11.39 -5.23 -4.62
CA ALA A 47 10.34 -4.57 -3.81
C ALA A 47 9.00 -4.50 -4.55
N ARG A 48 9.01 -4.17 -5.85
CA ARG A 48 7.82 -4.13 -6.70
C ARG A 48 7.20 -5.51 -6.88
N ASP A 49 8.01 -6.53 -7.16
CA ASP A 49 7.55 -7.90 -7.33
C ASP A 49 6.90 -8.43 -6.04
N TRP A 50 7.52 -8.16 -4.90
CA TRP A 50 6.95 -8.48 -3.61
C TRP A 50 5.61 -7.77 -3.38
N PHE A 51 5.54 -6.46 -3.62
CA PHE A 51 4.32 -5.68 -3.41
C PHE A 51 3.19 -6.16 -4.33
N ALA A 52 3.50 -6.49 -5.58
CA ALA A 52 2.54 -7.09 -6.51
C ALA A 52 2.01 -8.44 -6.00
N ALA A 53 2.89 -9.30 -5.47
CA ALA A 53 2.50 -10.58 -4.88
C ALA A 53 1.64 -10.39 -3.63
N GLU A 54 2.00 -9.45 -2.76
CA GLU A 54 1.24 -9.08 -1.56
C GLU A 54 -0.18 -8.63 -1.92
N MET A 55 -0.32 -7.77 -2.91
CA MET A 55 -1.64 -7.32 -3.39
C MET A 55 -2.45 -8.48 -3.97
N ARG A 56 -1.85 -9.33 -4.81
CA ARG A 56 -2.55 -10.51 -5.38
C ARG A 56 -3.02 -11.46 -4.28
N GLY A 57 -2.17 -11.72 -3.28
CA GLY A 57 -2.51 -12.57 -2.14
C GLY A 57 -3.70 -12.07 -1.32
N ARG A 58 -3.97 -10.76 -1.37
CA ARG A 58 -5.10 -10.10 -0.72
C ARG A 58 -6.32 -9.94 -1.63
N GLY A 59 -6.26 -10.42 -2.86
CA GLY A 59 -7.39 -10.41 -3.81
C GLY A 59 -7.47 -9.17 -4.70
N TYR A 60 -6.42 -8.34 -4.75
CA TYR A 60 -6.35 -7.22 -5.69
C TYR A 60 -6.02 -7.70 -7.10
N THR A 61 -6.60 -7.05 -8.09
CA THR A 61 -6.14 -7.14 -9.47
C THR A 61 -4.92 -6.23 -9.64
N VAL A 62 -3.80 -6.82 -10.03
CA VAL A 62 -2.54 -6.07 -10.23
C VAL A 62 -2.41 -5.67 -11.69
N LEU A 63 -2.21 -4.39 -11.94
CA LEU A 63 -2.07 -3.78 -13.25
C LEU A 63 -0.74 -3.04 -13.34
N VAL A 64 -0.15 -3.00 -14.52
CA VAL A 64 1.02 -2.18 -14.82
C VAL A 64 0.74 -1.41 -16.10
N ASP A 65 0.92 -0.10 -16.09
CA ASP A 65 0.70 0.73 -17.27
C ASP A 65 1.93 0.79 -18.20
N ALA A 66 1.78 1.53 -19.29
CA ALA A 66 2.81 1.61 -20.34
C ALA A 66 4.12 2.27 -19.88
N ILE A 67 4.13 3.04 -18.79
CA ILE A 67 5.32 3.68 -18.24
C ILE A 67 5.81 3.01 -16.96
N GLY A 68 5.17 1.87 -16.57
CA GLY A 68 5.62 1.05 -15.46
C GLY A 68 5.01 1.39 -14.10
N ASN A 69 3.97 2.22 -14.01
CA ASN A 69 3.25 2.38 -12.75
C ASN A 69 2.56 1.07 -12.38
N LEU A 70 2.68 0.69 -11.12
CA LEU A 70 2.11 -0.53 -10.56
C LEU A 70 0.87 -0.19 -9.73
N PHE A 71 -0.25 -0.80 -10.06
CA PHE A 71 -1.52 -0.58 -9.37
C PHE A 71 -2.06 -1.89 -8.79
N GLY A 72 -2.62 -1.81 -7.58
CA GLY A 72 -3.53 -2.82 -7.06
C GLY A 72 -4.95 -2.25 -7.05
N ARG A 73 -5.84 -2.85 -7.81
CA ARG A 73 -7.25 -2.47 -7.87
C ARG A 73 -8.12 -3.46 -7.11
N ILE A 74 -9.03 -2.94 -6.33
CA ILE A 74 -10.09 -3.72 -5.70
C ILE A 74 -11.42 -3.00 -5.84
N ASP A 75 -12.43 -3.70 -6.36
CA ASP A 75 -13.76 -3.15 -6.56
C ASP A 75 -14.61 -3.44 -5.32
N LEU A 76 -14.71 -2.47 -4.43
CA LEU A 76 -15.43 -2.60 -3.17
C LEU A 76 -16.89 -2.14 -3.26
N ALA A 77 -17.19 -1.19 -4.16
CA ALA A 77 -18.48 -0.55 -4.30
C ALA A 77 -19.24 -0.92 -5.59
N GLY A 78 -18.72 -1.87 -6.35
CA GLY A 78 -19.29 -2.36 -7.60
C GLY A 78 -18.68 -1.72 -8.86
N PRO A 79 -18.99 -2.27 -10.05
CA PRO A 79 -18.26 -1.98 -11.29
C PRO A 79 -18.41 -0.53 -11.78
N ASP A 80 -19.53 0.12 -11.46
CA ASP A 80 -19.85 1.48 -11.89
C ASP A 80 -19.51 2.56 -10.85
N ALA A 81 -18.97 2.15 -9.70
CA ALA A 81 -18.60 3.09 -8.66
C ALA A 81 -17.35 3.91 -9.04
N PRO A 82 -17.25 5.16 -8.58
CA PRO A 82 -16.06 5.97 -8.82
C PRO A 82 -14.83 5.33 -8.19
N VAL A 83 -13.66 5.56 -8.81
CA VAL A 83 -12.38 5.05 -8.33
C VAL A 83 -11.65 6.15 -7.55
N VAL A 84 -11.17 5.82 -6.36
CA VAL A 84 -10.25 6.64 -5.58
C VAL A 84 -8.88 5.98 -5.59
N MET A 85 -7.86 6.74 -5.96
CA MET A 85 -6.48 6.24 -6.04
C MET A 85 -5.63 6.84 -4.93
N ILE A 86 -4.88 5.98 -4.24
CA ILE A 86 -3.90 6.34 -3.22
C ILE A 86 -2.55 5.79 -3.67
N GLY A 87 -1.49 6.53 -3.53
CA GLY A 87 -0.18 6.01 -3.93
C GLY A 87 0.98 6.91 -3.58
N SER A 88 2.17 6.38 -3.84
CA SER A 88 3.45 7.04 -3.69
C SER A 88 4.48 6.29 -4.55
N HIS A 89 5.74 6.15 -4.10
CA HIS A 89 6.79 5.44 -4.82
C HIS A 89 7.51 4.45 -3.90
N LEU A 90 8.09 3.39 -4.48
CA LEU A 90 8.84 2.35 -3.75
C LEU A 90 10.35 2.50 -3.86
N ASP A 91 10.84 3.26 -4.83
CA ASP A 91 12.25 3.56 -4.94
C ASP A 91 12.71 4.49 -3.83
N SER A 92 13.99 4.48 -3.55
CA SER A 92 14.66 5.39 -2.64
C SER A 92 15.77 6.15 -3.35
N GLN A 93 16.25 7.22 -2.74
CA GLN A 93 17.55 7.76 -3.08
C GLN A 93 18.67 6.76 -2.70
N PRO A 94 19.84 6.82 -3.34
CA PRO A 94 21.00 6.10 -2.85
C PRO A 94 21.27 6.44 -1.39
N LEU A 95 21.45 5.42 -0.55
CA LEU A 95 21.66 5.57 0.89
C LEU A 95 20.60 6.45 1.59
N GLY A 96 19.35 6.33 1.15
CA GLY A 96 18.24 7.11 1.65
C GLY A 96 17.55 6.50 2.87
N GLY A 97 16.52 7.19 3.37
CA GLY A 97 15.67 6.70 4.45
C GLY A 97 14.64 5.67 3.98
N ARG A 98 14.23 4.79 4.88
CA ARG A 98 13.28 3.71 4.57
C ARG A 98 11.82 4.15 4.46
N PHE A 99 11.49 5.35 4.92
CA PHE A 99 10.10 5.81 4.97
C PHE A 99 9.69 6.64 3.75
N ASP A 100 10.62 7.37 3.16
CA ASP A 100 10.33 8.22 2.00
C ASP A 100 9.73 7.39 0.86
N GLY A 101 8.59 7.80 0.35
CA GLY A 101 7.82 7.09 -0.67
C GLY A 101 7.17 5.80 -0.20
N ALA A 102 7.93 4.85 0.30
CA ALA A 102 7.44 3.53 0.70
C ALA A 102 6.34 3.61 1.78
N TYR A 103 6.46 4.54 2.73
CA TYR A 103 5.42 4.73 3.73
C TYR A 103 4.06 5.08 3.10
N GLY A 104 4.01 5.96 2.11
CA GLY A 104 2.76 6.33 1.44
C GLY A 104 2.12 5.15 0.70
N VAL A 105 2.91 4.29 0.05
CA VAL A 105 2.42 3.08 -0.61
C VAL A 105 1.85 2.09 0.41
N ILE A 106 2.60 1.80 1.46
CA ILE A 106 2.20 0.83 2.48
C ILE A 106 1.02 1.33 3.33
N ALA A 107 1.02 2.62 3.69
CA ALA A 107 -0.10 3.23 4.40
C ALA A 107 -1.38 3.20 3.56
N GLY A 108 -1.28 3.40 2.24
CA GLY A 108 -2.39 3.24 1.31
C GLY A 108 -2.99 1.83 1.36
N LEU A 109 -2.15 0.80 1.25
CA LEU A 109 -2.60 -0.59 1.37
C LEU A 109 -3.23 -0.87 2.74
N ALA A 110 -2.58 -0.46 3.82
CA ALA A 110 -3.09 -0.66 5.18
C ALA A 110 -4.43 0.03 5.41
N ALA A 111 -4.65 1.21 4.83
CA ALA A 111 -5.93 1.93 4.89
C ALA A 111 -7.04 1.15 4.18
N VAL A 112 -6.80 0.65 2.97
CA VAL A 112 -7.79 -0.15 2.23
C VAL A 112 -8.10 -1.46 2.96
N GLU A 113 -7.09 -2.14 3.49
CA GLU A 113 -7.30 -3.38 4.27
C GLU A 113 -8.09 -3.12 5.56
N THR A 114 -7.85 -1.99 6.23
CA THR A 114 -8.66 -1.56 7.38
C THR A 114 -10.12 -1.36 6.96
N PHE A 115 -10.35 -0.67 5.84
CA PHE A 115 -11.68 -0.42 5.30
C PHE A 115 -12.43 -1.73 4.98
N ARG A 116 -11.73 -2.71 4.38
CA ARG A 116 -12.29 -4.03 4.06
C ARG A 116 -12.71 -4.84 5.28
N ARG A 117 -11.98 -4.67 6.38
CA ARG A 117 -12.25 -5.38 7.65
C ARG A 117 -13.42 -4.76 8.42
N GLU A 118 -13.59 -3.45 8.31
CA GLU A 118 -14.65 -2.74 9.00
C GLU A 118 -15.96 -2.89 8.23
N ALA A 119 -17.08 -2.96 8.96
CA ALA A 119 -18.43 -3.04 8.35
C ALA A 119 -18.90 -1.67 7.84
N VAL A 120 -18.06 -1.01 7.04
CA VAL A 120 -18.37 0.26 6.40
C VAL A 120 -18.74 -0.02 4.95
N GLU A 121 -19.89 0.46 4.51
CA GLU A 121 -20.30 0.34 3.12
C GLU A 121 -19.49 1.28 2.25
N PRO A 122 -18.65 0.76 1.34
CA PRO A 122 -17.82 1.61 0.49
C PRO A 122 -18.68 2.30 -0.58
N ARG A 123 -18.28 3.53 -0.94
CA ARG A 123 -18.91 4.31 -2.01
C ARG A 123 -18.02 4.46 -3.25
N CYS A 124 -16.83 3.92 -3.20
CA CYS A 124 -15.83 3.98 -4.27
C CYS A 124 -14.98 2.71 -4.28
N ASN A 125 -14.35 2.48 -5.41
CA ASN A 125 -13.37 1.44 -5.63
C ASN A 125 -11.96 2.00 -5.50
#